data_d78d373257e3ebf50603e83845233157
#
_entry.id   d78d373257e3ebf50603e83845233157
#
_cell.length_a   1.000
_cell.length_b   1.000
_cell.length_c   1.000
_cell.angle_alpha   90.00
_cell.angle_beta   90.00
_cell.angle_gamma   90.00
#
_symmetry.space_group_name_H-M   'P 1'
#
loop_
_entity.id
_entity.type
_entity.pdbx_description
1 polymer ?
#
loop_
_entity_poly.entity_id
_entity_poly.type
_entity_poly.pdbx_seq_one_letter_code
_entity_poly.pdbx_strand_id
1 'polypeptide(L)'
;FVKISSVQQAMKVFQKNVDEVNAKIKNLDVPFIPKFGISFVLPDGKNKNVTIQALIGQASFAKSTIKDNMLKQYSIYNSRLLNKTNKEQYIENNMEQALENEEFFIMYQPKVDLATDKIVGAEALVRWNSPKFGLMAPSDFIPLFERNGFITKLDFYVYDKVFNFMQRQIDAGKDVVPISVNMSRNHSNPEKFMHDFMTIFNKYSFPPSLIQVEIIERSFMD
;
A
#
# COMPACT_ATOMS: atom_id res chain seq x y z
N PHE A 1 12.17 34.26 8.38
CA PHE A 1 12.97 33.87 7.19
C PHE A 1 14.43 33.78 7.60
N VAL A 2 15.05 32.63 7.43
CA VAL A 2 16.48 32.43 7.68
C VAL A 2 17.16 32.25 6.32
N LYS A 3 18.16 33.07 5.99
CA LYS A 3 19.00 32.91 4.81
C LYS A 3 19.92 31.71 5.03
N ILE A 4 19.77 30.68 4.24
CA ILE A 4 20.47 29.41 4.38
C ILE A 4 21.23 29.11 3.09
N SER A 5 22.46 28.61 3.24
CA SER A 5 23.34 28.28 2.12
C SER A 5 23.18 26.83 1.66
N SER A 6 22.56 25.97 2.46
CA SER A 6 22.35 24.56 2.12
C SER A 6 21.13 23.95 2.84
N VAL A 7 20.57 22.88 2.27
CA VAL A 7 19.48 22.10 2.90
C VAL A 7 19.92 21.54 4.26
N GLN A 8 21.18 21.14 4.42
CA GLN A 8 21.71 20.63 5.69
C GLN A 8 21.70 21.72 6.79
N GLN A 9 22.08 22.95 6.44
CA GLN A 9 22.02 24.07 7.37
C GLN A 9 20.56 24.40 7.75
N ALA A 10 19.65 24.34 6.77
CA ALA A 10 18.22 24.50 7.00
C ALA A 10 17.70 23.50 8.01
N MET A 11 18.04 22.23 7.84
CA MET A 11 17.59 21.16 8.74
C MET A 11 18.15 21.30 10.16
N LYS A 12 19.40 21.76 10.32
CA LYS A 12 19.95 22.03 11.65
C LYS A 12 19.18 23.15 12.38
N VAL A 13 18.88 24.25 11.67
CA VAL A 13 18.08 25.35 12.24
C VAL A 13 16.66 24.88 12.58
N PHE A 14 16.06 24.11 11.69
CA PHE A 14 14.74 23.54 11.92
C PHE A 14 14.73 22.62 13.15
N GLN A 15 15.69 21.68 13.26
CA GLN A 15 15.76 20.76 14.40
C GLN A 15 15.89 21.52 15.73
N LYS A 16 16.75 22.56 15.79
CA LYS A 16 16.86 23.40 16.95
C LYS A 16 15.51 24.04 17.34
N ASN A 17 14.77 24.58 16.38
CA ASN A 17 13.44 25.14 16.62
C ASN A 17 12.42 24.10 17.10
N VAL A 18 12.46 22.87 16.57
CA VAL A 18 11.62 21.76 17.02
C VAL A 18 11.93 21.41 18.48
N ASP A 19 13.21 21.33 18.83
CA ASP A 19 13.64 21.01 20.19
C ASP A 19 13.19 22.10 21.18
N GLU A 20 13.29 23.37 20.80
CA GLU A 20 12.78 24.50 21.60
C GLU A 20 11.25 24.44 21.80
N VAL A 21 10.51 24.13 20.76
CA VAL A 21 9.04 23.95 20.83
C VAL A 21 8.69 22.77 21.72
N ASN A 22 9.36 21.63 21.53
CA ASN A 22 9.14 20.44 22.35
C ASN A 22 9.45 20.68 23.83
N ALA A 23 10.51 21.44 24.14
CA ALA A 23 10.85 21.81 25.51
C ALA A 23 9.76 22.68 26.16
N LYS A 24 9.17 23.63 25.42
CA LYS A 24 8.04 24.44 25.89
C LYS A 24 6.77 23.61 26.12
N ILE A 25 6.50 22.64 25.25
CA ILE A 25 5.31 21.80 25.34
C ILE A 25 5.38 20.81 26.51
N LYS A 26 6.57 20.31 26.86
CA LYS A 26 6.76 19.43 28.03
C LYS A 26 6.23 20.03 29.34
N ASN A 27 6.15 21.37 29.42
CA ASN A 27 5.63 22.08 30.57
C ASN A 27 4.11 22.33 30.53
N LEU A 28 3.42 21.78 29.49
CA LEU A 28 1.96 21.87 29.40
C LEU A 28 1.36 20.55 29.91
N ASP A 29 0.30 20.64 30.70
CA ASP A 29 -0.42 19.49 31.27
C ASP A 29 -1.18 18.66 30.22
N VAL A 30 -1.07 18.99 28.94
CA VAL A 30 -1.75 18.30 27.84
C VAL A 30 -0.70 17.64 26.94
N PRO A 31 -0.79 16.32 26.67
CA PRO A 31 0.09 15.64 25.74
C PRO A 31 -0.17 16.14 24.31
N PHE A 32 0.73 16.95 23.80
CA PHE A 32 0.64 17.52 22.46
C PHE A 32 1.91 17.20 21.65
N ILE A 33 1.75 16.60 20.48
CA ILE A 33 2.85 16.33 19.54
C ILE A 33 2.71 17.28 18.36
N PRO A 34 3.56 18.32 18.26
CA PRO A 34 3.49 19.28 17.16
C PRO A 34 3.89 18.62 15.85
N LYS A 35 3.18 18.96 14.77
CA LYS A 35 3.46 18.51 13.41
C LYS A 35 3.91 19.66 12.54
N PHE A 36 5.00 19.48 11.81
CA PHE A 36 5.61 20.51 10.97
C PHE A 36 5.63 20.08 9.50
N GLY A 37 5.27 20.99 8.62
CA GLY A 37 5.51 20.86 7.19
C GLY A 37 6.62 21.84 6.78
N ILE A 38 7.49 21.40 5.90
CA ILE A 38 8.66 22.17 5.45
C ILE A 38 8.63 22.28 3.94
N SER A 39 8.82 23.50 3.44
CA SER A 39 9.10 23.77 2.02
C SER A 39 10.35 24.59 1.89
N PHE A 40 11.17 24.32 0.90
CA PHE A 40 12.44 25.00 0.66
C PHE A 40 12.42 25.76 -0.66
N VAL A 41 13.04 26.95 -0.66
CA VAL A 41 13.52 27.59 -1.88
C VAL A 41 14.95 27.12 -2.13
N LEU A 42 15.16 26.41 -3.24
CA LEU A 42 16.47 25.86 -3.56
C LEU A 42 17.41 26.96 -4.11
N PRO A 43 18.69 26.96 -3.73
CA PRO A 43 19.68 27.95 -4.20
C PRO A 43 19.96 27.85 -5.70
N ASP A 44 19.71 26.67 -6.32
CA ASP A 44 19.94 26.40 -7.75
C ASP A 44 18.96 27.10 -8.69
N GLY A 45 18.05 27.89 -8.15
CA GLY A 45 17.08 28.68 -8.92
C GLY A 45 15.93 27.90 -9.53
N LYS A 46 15.83 26.60 -9.32
CA LYS A 46 14.72 25.79 -9.85
C LYS A 46 13.33 26.25 -9.36
N ASN A 47 13.29 26.96 -8.24
CA ASN A 47 12.06 27.47 -7.63
C ASN A 47 12.06 28.99 -7.45
N LYS A 48 12.82 29.76 -8.26
CA LYS A 48 12.96 31.22 -8.11
C LYS A 48 11.63 31.99 -8.21
N ASN A 49 10.65 31.45 -8.90
CA ASN A 49 9.37 32.10 -9.15
C ASN A 49 8.24 31.62 -8.23
N VAL A 50 8.58 30.85 -7.16
CA VAL A 50 7.55 30.36 -6.24
C VAL A 50 7.18 31.47 -5.25
N THR A 51 5.89 31.81 -5.19
CA THR A 51 5.37 32.79 -4.25
C THR A 51 5.41 32.27 -2.80
N ILE A 52 5.41 33.19 -1.83
CA ILE A 52 5.35 32.83 -0.41
C ILE A 52 4.09 32.02 -0.12
N GLN A 53 2.94 32.37 -0.72
CA GLN A 53 1.69 31.65 -0.58
C GLN A 53 1.81 30.19 -1.09
N ALA A 54 2.50 29.99 -2.20
CA ALA A 54 2.76 28.64 -2.72
C ALA A 54 3.67 27.83 -1.79
N LEU A 55 4.70 28.43 -1.20
CA LEU A 55 5.57 27.77 -0.21
C LEU A 55 4.81 27.39 1.06
N ILE A 56 3.92 28.27 1.55
CA ILE A 56 3.04 27.97 2.69
C ILE A 56 2.09 26.80 2.33
N GLY A 57 1.50 26.83 1.14
CA GLY A 57 0.66 25.74 0.64
C GLY A 57 1.40 24.40 0.56
N GLN A 58 2.62 24.40 0.03
CA GLN A 58 3.50 23.23 -0.01
C GLN A 58 3.85 22.69 1.37
N ALA A 59 4.20 23.58 2.31
CA ALA A 59 4.49 23.18 3.70
C ALA A 59 3.24 22.64 4.40
N SER A 60 2.08 23.28 4.22
CA SER A 60 0.80 22.81 4.74
C SER A 60 0.42 21.44 4.19
N PHE A 61 0.61 21.23 2.88
CA PHE A 61 0.42 19.92 2.25
C PHE A 61 1.37 18.87 2.87
N ALA A 62 2.66 19.16 2.98
CA ALA A 62 3.61 18.22 3.60
C ALA A 62 3.22 17.88 5.05
N LYS A 63 2.74 18.87 5.83
CA LYS A 63 2.22 18.63 7.18
C LYS A 63 1.01 17.70 7.17
N SER A 64 0.08 17.87 6.24
CA SER A 64 -1.14 17.05 6.18
C SER A 64 -0.85 15.56 5.94
N THR A 65 0.25 15.22 5.22
CA THR A 65 0.64 13.82 4.95
C THR A 65 1.09 13.05 6.19
N ILE A 66 1.35 13.75 7.30
CA ILE A 66 1.78 13.13 8.58
C ILE A 66 0.79 13.39 9.71
N LYS A 67 -0.40 13.92 9.42
CA LYS A 67 -1.38 14.31 10.46
C LYS A 67 -1.65 13.17 11.44
N ASP A 68 -1.88 11.97 10.94
CA ASP A 68 -2.26 10.80 11.71
C ASP A 68 -1.07 9.88 12.06
N ASN A 69 0.15 10.26 11.71
CA ASN A 69 1.35 9.48 12.01
C ASN A 69 1.99 9.94 13.32
N MET A 70 1.81 9.17 14.40
CA MET A 70 2.33 9.51 15.73
C MET A 70 3.87 9.57 15.82
N LEU A 71 4.58 8.85 14.94
CA LEU A 71 6.03 8.73 14.98
C LEU A 71 6.74 9.88 14.23
N LYS A 72 6.06 10.51 13.25
CA LYS A 72 6.66 11.58 12.43
C LYS A 72 6.22 12.94 12.92
N GLN A 73 7.17 13.78 13.31
CA GLN A 73 6.90 15.18 13.70
C GLN A 73 6.99 16.16 12.53
N TYR A 74 7.69 15.83 11.44
CA TYR A 74 7.80 16.72 10.30
C TYR A 74 7.78 15.98 8.96
N SER A 75 7.41 16.70 7.91
CA SER A 75 7.48 16.25 6.51
C SER A 75 7.98 17.38 5.62
N ILE A 76 8.81 17.01 4.63
CA ILE A 76 9.41 17.96 3.69
C ILE A 76 8.68 17.82 2.36
N TYR A 77 8.18 18.94 1.84
CA TYR A 77 7.59 18.99 0.51
C TYR A 77 8.63 18.71 -0.57
N ASN A 78 8.32 17.78 -1.45
CA ASN A 78 9.05 17.54 -2.68
C ASN A 78 8.10 16.91 -3.72
N SER A 79 8.52 16.88 -4.99
CA SER A 79 7.71 16.32 -6.07
C SER A 79 7.40 14.83 -5.88
N ARG A 80 8.31 14.07 -5.26
CA ARG A 80 8.09 12.66 -4.96
C ARG A 80 6.94 12.47 -3.96
N LEU A 81 6.91 13.29 -2.90
CA LEU A 81 5.83 13.26 -1.92
C LEU A 81 4.49 13.58 -2.57
N LEU A 82 4.44 14.65 -3.39
CA LEU A 82 3.24 15.02 -4.12
C LEU A 82 2.76 13.90 -5.05
N ASN A 83 3.67 13.34 -5.85
CA ASN A 83 3.33 12.25 -6.78
C ASN A 83 2.85 11.00 -6.04
N LYS A 84 3.49 10.66 -4.92
CA LYS A 84 3.08 9.54 -4.07
C LYS A 84 1.65 9.76 -3.54
N THR A 85 1.38 10.92 -2.94
CA THR A 85 0.05 11.23 -2.39
C THR A 85 -1.02 11.24 -3.47
N ASN A 86 -0.73 11.82 -4.65
CA ASN A 86 -1.67 11.82 -5.78
C ASN A 86 -1.95 10.39 -6.28
N LYS A 87 -0.93 9.50 -6.29
CA LYS A 87 -1.10 8.10 -6.65
C LYS A 87 -1.96 7.37 -5.62
N GLU A 88 -1.69 7.55 -4.32
CA GLU A 88 -2.47 6.97 -3.23
C GLU A 88 -3.94 7.40 -3.30
N GLN A 89 -4.19 8.70 -3.49
CA GLN A 89 -5.54 9.24 -3.66
C GLN A 89 -6.27 8.67 -4.89
N TYR A 90 -5.57 8.52 -6.00
CA TYR A 90 -6.13 7.87 -7.19
C TYR A 90 -6.52 6.42 -6.90
N ILE A 91 -5.65 5.67 -6.23
CA ILE A 91 -5.89 4.27 -5.86
C ILE A 91 -7.16 4.18 -4.99
N GLU A 92 -7.26 4.96 -3.93
CA GLU A 92 -8.41 4.95 -3.02
C GLU A 92 -9.72 5.36 -3.70
N ASN A 93 -9.66 6.35 -4.60
CA ASN A 93 -10.86 6.83 -5.31
C ASN A 93 -11.35 5.87 -6.43
N ASN A 94 -10.50 4.97 -6.91
CA ASN A 94 -10.82 4.11 -8.05
C ASN A 94 -10.87 2.61 -7.72
N MET A 95 -10.52 2.20 -6.49
CA MET A 95 -10.39 0.78 -6.13
C MET A 95 -11.68 -0.04 -6.32
N GLU A 96 -12.85 0.52 -5.98
CA GLU A 96 -14.15 -0.16 -6.15
C GLU A 96 -14.45 -0.34 -7.64
N GLN A 97 -14.34 0.73 -8.42
CA GLN A 97 -14.59 0.70 -9.86
C GLN A 97 -13.58 -0.21 -10.60
N ALA A 98 -12.33 -0.24 -10.14
CA ALA A 98 -11.30 -1.12 -10.70
C ALA A 98 -11.63 -2.62 -10.47
N LEU A 99 -12.26 -2.95 -9.34
CA LEU A 99 -12.72 -4.30 -9.08
C LEU A 99 -13.87 -4.68 -10.02
N GLU A 100 -14.85 -3.80 -10.19
CA GLU A 100 -16.01 -3.97 -11.09
C GLU A 100 -15.58 -4.07 -12.56
N ASN A 101 -14.60 -3.27 -12.97
CA ASN A 101 -14.06 -3.26 -14.33
C ASN A 101 -13.07 -4.40 -14.61
N GLU A 102 -12.84 -5.31 -13.65
CA GLU A 102 -11.86 -6.39 -13.77
C GLU A 102 -10.43 -5.93 -14.09
N GLU A 103 -10.04 -4.76 -13.58
CA GLU A 103 -8.68 -4.23 -13.77
C GLU A 103 -7.63 -5.00 -12.95
N PHE A 104 -8.07 -5.76 -11.92
CA PHE A 104 -7.23 -6.68 -11.18
C PHE A 104 -7.18 -8.03 -11.88
N PHE A 105 -5.96 -8.55 -12.06
CA PHE A 105 -5.73 -9.87 -12.63
C PHE A 105 -4.67 -10.65 -11.86
N ILE A 106 -4.59 -11.95 -12.09
CA ILE A 106 -3.72 -12.85 -11.35
C ILE A 106 -2.54 -13.27 -12.22
N MET A 107 -1.35 -13.15 -11.70
CA MET A 107 -0.14 -13.80 -12.21
C MET A 107 0.18 -15.00 -11.33
N TYR A 108 0.63 -16.08 -11.91
CA TYR A 108 0.99 -17.30 -11.21
C TYR A 108 2.50 -17.45 -11.21
N GLN A 109 3.10 -17.45 -10.00
CA GLN A 109 4.53 -17.70 -9.82
C GLN A 109 4.73 -19.20 -9.54
N PRO A 110 5.43 -19.94 -10.42
CA PRO A 110 5.60 -21.38 -10.24
C PRO A 110 6.49 -21.69 -9.05
N LYS A 111 6.14 -22.74 -8.31
CA LYS A 111 6.95 -23.38 -7.27
C LYS A 111 7.60 -24.64 -7.88
N VAL A 112 8.93 -24.70 -7.90
CA VAL A 112 9.70 -25.77 -8.54
C VAL A 112 10.35 -26.63 -7.46
N ASP A 113 10.22 -27.93 -7.57
CA ASP A 113 10.95 -28.92 -6.77
C ASP A 113 12.40 -29.00 -7.28
N LEU A 114 13.34 -28.65 -6.44
CA LEU A 114 14.77 -28.58 -6.79
C LEU A 114 15.41 -29.96 -7.02
N ALA A 115 14.79 -31.06 -6.56
CA ALA A 115 15.30 -32.40 -6.77
C ALA A 115 14.87 -32.99 -8.12
N THR A 116 13.68 -32.60 -8.59
CA THR A 116 13.07 -33.16 -9.81
C THR A 116 12.96 -32.17 -10.96
N ASP A 117 13.23 -30.89 -10.69
CA ASP A 117 13.08 -29.76 -11.63
C ASP A 117 11.65 -29.63 -12.23
N LYS A 118 10.67 -30.13 -11.46
CA LYS A 118 9.25 -30.08 -11.87
C LYS A 118 8.49 -28.98 -11.13
N ILE A 119 7.49 -28.41 -11.81
CA ILE A 119 6.54 -27.51 -11.17
C ILE A 119 5.62 -28.34 -10.28
N VAL A 120 5.62 -28.04 -8.97
CA VAL A 120 4.83 -28.74 -7.95
C VAL A 120 3.74 -27.87 -7.35
N GLY A 121 3.66 -26.60 -7.72
CA GLY A 121 2.66 -25.65 -7.26
C GLY A 121 2.83 -24.29 -7.93
N ALA A 122 1.97 -23.35 -7.57
CA ALA A 122 2.11 -21.95 -7.96
C ALA A 122 1.58 -21.03 -6.86
N GLU A 123 2.07 -19.81 -6.80
CA GLU A 123 1.51 -18.74 -5.96
C GLU A 123 0.71 -17.76 -6.84
N ALA A 124 -0.51 -17.47 -6.41
CA ALA A 124 -1.37 -16.49 -7.06
C ALA A 124 -1.04 -15.09 -6.57
N LEU A 125 -0.56 -14.25 -7.47
CA LEU A 125 -0.10 -12.90 -7.18
C LEU A 125 -0.96 -11.89 -7.95
N VAL A 126 -1.75 -11.12 -7.23
CA VAL A 126 -2.59 -10.06 -7.81
C VAL A 126 -1.75 -8.95 -8.43
N ARG A 127 -2.21 -8.42 -9.55
CA ARG A 127 -1.68 -7.23 -10.23
C ARG A 127 -2.84 -6.33 -10.61
N TRP A 128 -2.60 -5.04 -10.69
CA TRP A 128 -3.59 -4.07 -11.13
C TRP A 128 -3.14 -3.42 -12.43
N ASN A 129 -3.90 -3.59 -13.50
CA ASN A 129 -3.69 -2.90 -14.77
C ASN A 129 -4.51 -1.59 -14.78
N SER A 130 -3.96 -0.57 -14.15
CA SER A 130 -4.62 0.72 -14.02
C SER A 130 -4.62 1.49 -15.34
N PRO A 131 -5.75 2.05 -15.78
CA PRO A 131 -5.80 2.91 -16.98
C PRO A 131 -4.86 4.12 -16.92
N LYS A 132 -4.59 4.63 -15.71
CA LYS A 132 -3.76 5.83 -15.50
C LYS A 132 -2.28 5.52 -15.30
N PHE A 133 -1.96 4.43 -14.57
CA PHE A 133 -0.59 4.13 -14.14
C PHE A 133 -0.03 2.87 -14.80
N GLY A 134 -0.81 2.19 -15.65
CA GLY A 134 -0.42 0.91 -16.24
C GLY A 134 -0.34 -0.19 -15.19
N LEU A 135 0.60 -1.12 -15.39
CA LEU A 135 0.80 -2.26 -14.49
C LEU A 135 1.35 -1.79 -13.13
N MET A 136 0.55 -1.95 -12.08
CA MET A 136 0.92 -1.64 -10.70
C MET A 136 1.23 -2.91 -9.91
N ALA A 137 2.28 -2.84 -9.11
CA ALA A 137 2.69 -3.93 -8.21
C ALA A 137 1.84 -3.91 -6.92
N PRO A 138 1.68 -5.06 -6.23
CA PRO A 138 0.98 -5.14 -4.95
C PRO A 138 1.47 -4.13 -3.90
N SER A 139 2.77 -3.85 -3.86
CA SER A 139 3.37 -2.86 -2.96
C SER A 139 2.83 -1.44 -3.12
N ASP A 140 2.22 -1.13 -4.25
CA ASP A 140 1.63 0.18 -4.52
C ASP A 140 0.24 0.35 -3.88
N PHE A 141 -0.56 -0.72 -3.78
CA PHE A 141 -1.97 -0.63 -3.38
C PHE A 141 -2.34 -1.49 -2.15
N ILE A 142 -1.69 -2.63 -1.92
CA ILE A 142 -2.01 -3.50 -0.76
C ILE A 142 -1.94 -2.74 0.57
N PRO A 143 -0.88 -1.92 0.88
CA PRO A 143 -0.84 -1.19 2.13
C PRO A 143 -1.98 -0.18 2.31
N LEU A 144 -2.51 0.37 1.22
CA LEU A 144 -3.67 1.26 1.24
C LEU A 144 -4.95 0.49 1.54
N PHE A 145 -5.14 -0.63 0.87
CA PHE A 145 -6.32 -1.49 1.01
C PHE A 145 -6.39 -2.14 2.38
N GLU A 146 -5.24 -2.47 3.00
CA GLU A 146 -5.21 -2.92 4.38
C GLU A 146 -5.64 -1.83 5.37
N ARG A 147 -5.20 -0.57 5.15
CA ARG A 147 -5.57 0.56 6.02
C ARG A 147 -7.05 0.91 5.96
N ASN A 148 -7.66 0.86 4.79
CA ASN A 148 -9.06 1.21 4.59
C ASN A 148 -10.03 0.02 4.61
N GLY A 149 -9.51 -1.22 4.77
CA GLY A 149 -10.29 -2.45 4.84
C GLY A 149 -10.73 -3.03 3.50
N PHE A 150 -10.42 -2.39 2.38
CA PHE A 150 -10.78 -2.88 1.05
C PHE A 150 -10.08 -4.20 0.68
N ILE A 151 -8.96 -4.50 1.35
CA ILE A 151 -8.19 -5.73 1.11
C ILE A 151 -9.06 -7.00 1.23
N THR A 152 -10.04 -7.02 2.14
CA THR A 152 -10.93 -8.18 2.32
C THR A 152 -11.81 -8.45 1.10
N LYS A 153 -12.27 -7.40 0.40
CA LYS A 153 -12.99 -7.54 -0.86
C LYS A 153 -12.07 -8.06 -1.97
N LEU A 154 -10.84 -7.54 -2.02
CA LEU A 154 -9.85 -7.98 -3.00
C LEU A 154 -9.47 -9.44 -2.79
N ASP A 155 -9.28 -9.90 -1.54
CA ASP A 155 -8.97 -11.30 -1.24
C ASP A 155 -10.05 -12.23 -1.81
N PHE A 156 -11.32 -11.97 -1.54
CA PHE A 156 -12.42 -12.78 -2.07
C PHE A 156 -12.54 -12.71 -3.60
N TYR A 157 -12.27 -11.57 -4.21
CA TYR A 157 -12.18 -11.45 -5.67
C TYR A 157 -11.06 -12.34 -6.22
N VAL A 158 -9.89 -12.32 -5.61
CA VAL A 158 -8.74 -13.15 -6.00
C VAL A 158 -9.09 -14.63 -5.88
N TYR A 159 -9.73 -15.04 -4.79
CA TYR A 159 -10.15 -16.45 -4.62
C TYR A 159 -11.11 -16.90 -5.73
N ASP A 160 -12.13 -16.11 -6.03
CA ASP A 160 -13.09 -16.45 -7.09
C ASP A 160 -12.39 -16.57 -8.47
N LYS A 161 -11.47 -15.63 -8.80
CA LYS A 161 -10.68 -15.69 -10.04
C LYS A 161 -9.76 -16.92 -10.11
N VAL A 162 -9.08 -17.26 -9.01
CA VAL A 162 -8.20 -18.43 -8.94
C VAL A 162 -9.01 -19.73 -9.07
N PHE A 163 -10.13 -19.84 -8.35
CA PHE A 163 -10.97 -21.03 -8.40
C PHE A 163 -11.59 -21.23 -9.78
N ASN A 164 -12.04 -20.17 -10.42
CA ASN A 164 -12.52 -20.20 -11.80
C ASN A 164 -11.41 -20.66 -12.76
N PHE A 165 -10.20 -20.13 -12.62
CA PHE A 165 -9.06 -20.56 -13.42
C PHE A 165 -8.79 -22.07 -13.24
N MET A 166 -8.74 -22.56 -12.00
CA MET A 166 -8.53 -23.97 -11.68
C MET A 166 -9.59 -24.86 -12.33
N GLN A 167 -10.86 -24.52 -12.14
CA GLN A 167 -11.97 -25.28 -12.72
C GLN A 167 -11.84 -25.38 -14.23
N ARG A 168 -11.56 -24.26 -14.90
CA ARG A 168 -11.39 -24.23 -16.36
C ARG A 168 -10.21 -25.09 -16.85
N GLN A 169 -9.10 -25.18 -16.10
CA GLN A 169 -7.99 -26.06 -16.48
C GLN A 169 -8.38 -27.54 -16.33
N ILE A 170 -9.08 -27.89 -15.25
CA ILE A 170 -9.58 -29.26 -15.01
C ILE A 170 -10.61 -29.66 -16.05
N ASP A 171 -11.58 -28.79 -16.35
CA ASP A 171 -12.60 -29.05 -17.38
C ASP A 171 -11.99 -29.24 -18.79
N ALA A 172 -10.85 -28.59 -19.02
CA ALA A 172 -10.05 -28.75 -20.24
C ALA A 172 -9.16 -30.02 -20.24
N GLY A 173 -9.25 -30.86 -19.21
CA GLY A 173 -8.46 -32.08 -19.06
C GLY A 173 -6.96 -31.87 -18.86
N LYS A 174 -6.57 -30.72 -18.35
CA LYS A 174 -5.16 -30.43 -18.10
C LYS A 174 -4.73 -30.90 -16.71
N ASP A 175 -3.48 -31.29 -16.59
CA ASP A 175 -2.85 -31.50 -15.29
C ASP A 175 -2.74 -30.17 -14.53
N VAL A 176 -3.18 -30.16 -13.28
CA VAL A 176 -3.15 -29.02 -12.42
C VAL A 176 -2.28 -29.27 -11.20
N VAL A 177 -1.63 -28.21 -10.72
CA VAL A 177 -0.85 -28.23 -9.49
C VAL A 177 -1.54 -27.37 -8.43
N PRO A 178 -1.29 -27.60 -7.14
CA PRO A 178 -1.81 -26.75 -6.08
C PRO A 178 -1.46 -25.28 -6.27
N ILE A 179 -2.43 -24.39 -6.02
CA ILE A 179 -2.20 -22.94 -6.06
C ILE A 179 -2.37 -22.39 -4.66
N SER A 180 -1.36 -21.62 -4.19
CA SER A 180 -1.49 -20.84 -2.96
C SER A 180 -2.06 -19.45 -3.24
N VAL A 181 -2.96 -19.03 -2.34
CA VAL A 181 -3.60 -17.72 -2.32
C VAL A 181 -3.30 -17.03 -1.00
N ASN A 182 -2.99 -15.77 -1.06
CA ASN A 182 -2.70 -14.98 0.12
C ASN A 182 -3.98 -14.57 0.85
N MET A 183 -3.97 -14.59 2.18
CA MET A 183 -5.03 -14.10 3.06
C MET A 183 -4.50 -12.93 3.88
N SER A 184 -5.19 -11.79 3.83
CA SER A 184 -4.85 -10.64 4.66
C SER A 184 -5.29 -10.84 6.12
N ARG A 185 -4.62 -10.15 7.05
CA ARG A 185 -4.98 -10.16 8.48
C ARG A 185 -6.23 -9.33 8.80
N ASN A 186 -6.76 -8.61 7.84
CA ASN A 186 -7.95 -7.78 8.03
C ASN A 186 -9.23 -8.60 8.20
N HIS A 187 -9.17 -9.90 7.98
CA HIS A 187 -10.28 -10.82 8.30
C HIS A 187 -10.37 -11.04 9.82
N SER A 188 -11.02 -10.13 10.51
CA SER A 188 -11.13 -10.10 11.98
C SER A 188 -12.04 -11.17 12.57
N ASN A 189 -12.91 -11.79 11.76
CA ASN A 189 -13.83 -12.84 12.17
C ASN A 189 -13.54 -14.12 11.36
N PRO A 190 -12.86 -15.12 11.97
CA PRO A 190 -12.51 -16.38 11.30
C PRO A 190 -13.72 -17.19 10.82
N GLU A 191 -14.82 -17.19 11.57
CA GLU A 191 -16.04 -17.94 11.19
C GLU A 191 -16.70 -17.33 9.95
N LYS A 192 -16.79 -15.98 9.94
CA LYS A 192 -17.31 -15.26 8.78
C LYS A 192 -16.41 -15.46 7.57
N PHE A 193 -15.09 -15.36 7.74
CA PHE A 193 -14.13 -15.62 6.66
C PHE A 193 -14.34 -17.02 6.08
N MET A 194 -14.39 -18.04 6.93
CA MET A 194 -14.56 -19.42 6.49
C MET A 194 -15.90 -19.62 5.77
N HIS A 195 -16.99 -19.02 6.29
CA HIS A 195 -18.31 -19.07 5.64
C HIS A 195 -18.25 -18.45 4.22
N ASP A 196 -17.70 -17.24 4.10
CA ASP A 196 -17.64 -16.53 2.82
C ASP A 196 -16.68 -17.24 1.83
N PHE A 197 -15.55 -17.73 2.31
CA PHE A 197 -14.60 -18.53 1.52
C PHE A 197 -15.27 -19.81 0.98
N MET A 198 -15.95 -20.57 1.83
CA MET A 198 -16.64 -21.78 1.42
C MET A 198 -17.83 -21.50 0.48
N THR A 199 -18.48 -20.35 0.64
CA THR A 199 -19.55 -19.92 -0.28
C THR A 199 -19.00 -19.71 -1.70
N ILE A 200 -17.78 -19.17 -1.83
CA ILE A 200 -17.11 -19.03 -3.13
C ILE A 200 -16.63 -20.40 -3.61
N PHE A 201 -15.95 -21.17 -2.75
CA PHE A 201 -15.36 -22.45 -3.11
C PHE A 201 -16.42 -23.45 -3.63
N ASN A 202 -17.57 -23.51 -2.99
CA ASN A 202 -18.67 -24.42 -3.35
C ASN A 202 -19.34 -24.13 -4.71
N LYS A 203 -18.98 -23.03 -5.39
CA LYS A 203 -19.38 -22.79 -6.78
C LYS A 203 -18.59 -23.67 -7.75
N TYR A 204 -17.52 -24.29 -7.31
CA TYR A 204 -16.55 -25.03 -8.11
C TYR A 204 -16.47 -26.49 -7.67
N SER A 205 -16.01 -27.40 -8.56
CA SER A 205 -16.03 -28.84 -8.34
C SER A 205 -14.65 -29.46 -8.50
N PHE A 206 -13.66 -28.96 -7.72
CA PHE A 206 -12.32 -29.53 -7.70
C PHE A 206 -11.86 -29.85 -6.26
N PRO A 207 -10.87 -30.75 -6.06
CA PRO A 207 -10.41 -31.15 -4.74
C PRO A 207 -9.86 -29.97 -3.93
N PRO A 208 -10.24 -29.81 -2.64
CA PRO A 208 -9.71 -28.74 -1.77
C PRO A 208 -8.19 -28.76 -1.62
N SER A 209 -7.54 -29.93 -1.80
CA SER A 209 -6.08 -30.10 -1.74
C SER A 209 -5.33 -29.29 -2.82
N LEU A 210 -6.04 -28.80 -3.83
CA LEU A 210 -5.47 -27.95 -4.88
C LEU A 210 -5.41 -26.47 -4.51
N ILE A 211 -5.93 -26.07 -3.34
CA ILE A 211 -5.84 -24.69 -2.84
C ILE A 211 -5.12 -24.68 -1.50
N GLN A 212 -4.16 -23.77 -1.38
CA GLN A 212 -3.42 -23.50 -0.15
C GLN A 212 -3.65 -22.03 0.24
N VAL A 213 -4.11 -21.79 1.47
CA VAL A 213 -4.28 -20.42 1.98
C VAL A 213 -3.05 -20.05 2.79
N GLU A 214 -2.33 -19.01 2.38
CA GLU A 214 -1.14 -18.49 3.04
C GLU A 214 -1.46 -17.23 3.82
N ILE A 215 -1.15 -17.21 5.12
CA ILE A 215 -1.28 -16.02 5.96
C ILE A 215 0.02 -15.23 5.87
N ILE A 216 -0.06 -13.99 5.40
CA ILE A 216 1.11 -13.13 5.27
C ILE A 216 1.53 -12.64 6.66
N GLU A 217 2.69 -13.12 7.15
CA GLU A 217 3.36 -12.49 8.29
C GLU A 217 4.14 -11.27 7.79
N ARG A 218 3.68 -10.06 8.16
CA ARG A 218 4.59 -8.91 8.07
C ARG A 218 5.63 -9.09 9.17
N SER A 219 6.85 -9.36 8.77
CA SER A 219 8.01 -9.16 9.64
C SER A 219 7.97 -7.69 10.06
N PHE A 220 7.84 -7.44 11.37
CA PHE A 220 8.10 -6.14 11.97
C PHE A 220 9.62 -5.90 11.86
N MET A 221 10.06 -5.47 10.68
CA MET A 221 11.36 -4.87 10.46
C MET A 221 11.12 -3.50 9.82
N ASP A 222 10.84 -2.53 10.68
CA ASP A 222 11.08 -1.12 10.49
C ASP A 222 11.52 -0.51 11.83
#